data_9762e6e07ea9948fec4463c2c263b6fd
#
_entry.id   9762e6e07ea9948fec4463c2c263b6fd
#
_cell.length_a   1.000
_cell.length_b   1.000
_cell.length_c   1.000
_cell.angle_alpha   90.00
_cell.angle_beta   90.00
_cell.angle_gamma   90.00
#
_symmetry.space_group_name_H-M   'P 1'
#
loop_
_entity.id
_entity.type
_entity.pdbx_description
1 polymer ?
#
loop_
_entity_poly.entity_id
_entity_poly.type
_entity_poly.pdbx_seq_one_letter_code
_entity_poly.pdbx_strand_id
1 'polypeptide(L)'
;MKPFQMIALGALLTFDAAAQKLETQKADPAKVIRVETAKDHLTVIEMADDVTMVAVGNRSAFTVERRENKVFVTPTDESARTNLFIWTSGGRYCYELIPAASVDQMHFAIDQPAAPVAAALSGPPTPAERIPSAMLTEAVPVLVAGERDTMGRVEITIRDLYRRDHRLYLRYAFLNRTSVPYQPVRPAGSILEGAKAQQSLISPAEHQLGERVARTIKSDAETTIEILDADQAPLISPGGQGWGWVVLNDVSSPAPDTVSVLKMQFAADSRGTVDAFLVLSPARVSEVARARSAVE
;
A
#
# COMPACT_ATOMS: atom_id res chain seq x y z
N MET A 1 -9.74 57.23 -57.31
CA MET A 1 -8.75 56.77 -56.35
C MET A 1 -9.41 55.88 -55.31
N LYS A 2 -9.21 54.54 -55.39
CA LYS A 2 -9.76 53.55 -54.44
C LYS A 2 -8.63 53.09 -53.52
N PRO A 3 -8.77 53.07 -52.19
CA PRO A 3 -7.73 52.53 -51.33
C PRO A 3 -7.77 50.98 -51.28
N PHE A 4 -6.62 50.41 -51.44
CA PHE A 4 -6.37 48.98 -51.34
C PHE A 4 -6.26 48.58 -49.87
N GLN A 5 -7.23 47.77 -49.39
CA GLN A 5 -7.17 47.19 -48.07
C GLN A 5 -6.31 45.92 -48.10
N MET A 6 -5.19 45.97 -47.40
CA MET A 6 -4.29 44.87 -47.21
C MET A 6 -4.79 44.04 -46.00
N ILE A 7 -5.32 42.86 -46.23
CA ILE A 7 -5.71 41.89 -45.19
C ILE A 7 -4.46 41.10 -44.82
N ALA A 8 -3.92 41.33 -43.61
CA ALA A 8 -2.85 40.53 -43.04
C ALA A 8 -3.47 39.25 -42.45
N LEU A 9 -3.21 38.10 -43.08
CA LEU A 9 -3.61 36.80 -42.64
C LEU A 9 -2.60 36.31 -41.58
N GLY A 10 -2.92 36.47 -40.31
CA GLY A 10 -2.14 35.95 -39.18
C GLY A 10 -2.31 34.44 -39.08
N ALA A 11 -1.27 33.67 -39.40
CA ALA A 11 -1.22 32.24 -39.12
C ALA A 11 -1.04 32.02 -37.62
N LEU A 12 -2.10 31.55 -36.94
CA LEU A 12 -2.00 30.99 -35.60
C LEU A 12 -1.26 29.64 -35.71
N LEU A 13 -0.01 29.61 -35.28
CA LEU A 13 0.72 28.38 -34.98
C LEU A 13 0.16 27.81 -33.68
N THR A 14 -0.71 26.85 -33.77
CA THR A 14 -1.10 26.00 -32.62
C THR A 14 0.07 25.08 -32.31
N PHE A 15 0.78 25.34 -31.23
CA PHE A 15 1.70 24.37 -30.67
C PHE A 15 0.85 23.28 -30.02
N ASP A 16 0.76 22.10 -30.66
CA ASP A 16 0.32 20.87 -30.01
C ASP A 16 1.34 20.57 -28.90
N ALA A 17 0.97 20.83 -27.66
CA ALA A 17 1.70 20.32 -26.51
C ALA A 17 1.50 18.80 -26.50
N ALA A 18 2.49 18.05 -26.97
CA ALA A 18 2.49 16.58 -26.87
C ALA A 18 2.38 16.20 -25.39
N ALA A 19 1.21 15.73 -24.99
CA ALA A 19 0.99 15.22 -23.64
C ALA A 19 1.78 13.91 -23.49
N GLN A 20 2.57 13.81 -22.42
CA GLN A 20 3.29 12.58 -22.04
C GLN A 20 2.30 11.42 -21.90
N LYS A 21 2.65 10.26 -22.46
CA LYS A 21 1.77 9.09 -22.48
C LYS A 21 1.74 8.41 -21.10
N LEU A 22 0.71 8.71 -20.35
CA LEU A 22 0.32 7.97 -19.14
C LEU A 22 -0.84 7.06 -19.54
N GLU A 23 -0.67 5.74 -19.45
CA GLU A 23 -1.69 4.79 -19.84
C GLU A 23 -2.26 4.06 -18.62
N THR A 24 -3.58 4.05 -18.49
CA THR A 24 -4.26 3.25 -17.47
C THR A 24 -4.78 1.98 -18.11
N GLN A 25 -4.13 0.85 -17.83
CA GLN A 25 -4.47 -0.43 -18.43
C GLN A 25 -4.48 -1.56 -17.39
N LYS A 26 -5.58 -2.32 -17.35
CA LYS A 26 -5.64 -3.52 -16.51
C LYS A 26 -4.72 -4.60 -17.07
N ALA A 27 -3.78 -5.09 -16.27
CA ALA A 27 -2.95 -6.22 -16.62
C ALA A 27 -3.81 -7.48 -16.82
N ASP A 28 -3.59 -8.17 -17.94
CA ASP A 28 -4.30 -9.39 -18.30
C ASP A 28 -3.29 -10.53 -18.50
N PRO A 29 -3.33 -11.60 -17.68
CA PRO A 29 -2.40 -12.72 -17.78
C PRO A 29 -2.44 -13.45 -19.14
N ALA A 30 -3.53 -13.30 -19.90
CA ALA A 30 -3.72 -13.95 -21.21
C ALA A 30 -3.20 -13.11 -22.39
N LYS A 31 -2.75 -11.87 -22.13
CA LYS A 31 -2.32 -10.94 -23.18
C LYS A 31 -0.88 -10.51 -23.01
N VAL A 32 -0.24 -10.19 -24.14
CA VAL A 32 1.05 -9.49 -24.14
C VAL A 32 0.78 -8.00 -24.33
N ILE A 33 1.21 -7.19 -23.38
CA ILE A 33 1.07 -5.74 -23.41
C ILE A 33 2.34 -5.14 -24.01
N ARG A 34 2.20 -4.29 -25.02
CA ARG A 34 3.32 -3.57 -25.61
C ARG A 34 3.61 -2.29 -24.85
N VAL A 35 4.88 -2.09 -24.54
CA VAL A 35 5.38 -0.93 -23.79
C VAL A 35 6.46 -0.25 -24.61
N GLU A 36 6.20 0.96 -25.02
CA GLU A 36 7.14 1.81 -25.75
C GLU A 36 8.07 2.50 -24.76
N THR A 37 9.37 2.27 -24.87
CA THR A 37 10.41 2.79 -23.98
C THR A 37 11.43 3.59 -24.75
N ALA A 38 12.10 4.57 -24.13
CA ALA A 38 13.16 5.35 -24.74
C ALA A 38 14.46 5.22 -23.93
N LYS A 39 15.59 5.20 -24.63
CA LYS A 39 16.93 5.11 -24.02
C LYS A 39 17.12 6.16 -22.92
N ASP A 40 17.73 5.74 -21.82
CA ASP A 40 18.02 6.58 -20.65
C ASP A 40 16.79 7.24 -19.99
N HIS A 41 15.57 6.76 -20.34
CA HIS A 41 14.32 7.20 -19.75
C HIS A 41 13.65 6.08 -18.97
N LEU A 42 13.02 6.44 -17.87
CA LEU A 42 12.34 5.51 -16.98
C LEU A 42 10.88 5.31 -17.40
N THR A 43 10.47 4.05 -17.55
CA THR A 43 9.07 3.64 -17.62
C THR A 43 8.68 2.92 -16.34
N VAL A 44 7.55 3.28 -15.75
CA VAL A 44 7.00 2.64 -14.55
C VAL A 44 5.82 1.76 -14.94
N ILE A 45 5.84 0.50 -14.54
CA ILE A 45 4.70 -0.43 -14.70
C ILE A 45 4.17 -0.72 -13.31
N GLU A 46 2.94 -0.29 -13.03
CA GLU A 46 2.26 -0.57 -11.78
C GLU A 46 1.37 -1.81 -11.90
N MET A 47 1.48 -2.72 -10.94
CA MET A 47 0.68 -3.93 -10.85
C MET A 47 -0.39 -3.77 -9.77
N ALA A 48 -1.46 -4.58 -9.85
CA ALA A 48 -2.51 -4.59 -8.83
C ALA A 48 -2.01 -5.13 -7.49
N ASP A 49 -1.05 -6.07 -7.54
CA ASP A 49 -0.48 -6.75 -6.38
C ASP A 49 1.03 -6.56 -6.33
N ASP A 50 1.63 -6.84 -5.17
CA ASP A 50 3.08 -6.79 -4.98
C ASP A 50 3.80 -7.74 -5.96
N VAL A 51 4.86 -7.23 -6.56
CA VAL A 51 5.68 -7.98 -7.52
C VAL A 51 6.62 -8.92 -6.77
N THR A 52 6.44 -10.20 -6.97
CA THR A 52 7.27 -11.24 -6.34
C THR A 52 8.54 -11.55 -7.12
N MET A 53 8.45 -11.53 -8.46
CA MET A 53 9.57 -11.82 -9.35
C MET A 53 9.45 -11.04 -10.65
N VAL A 54 10.60 -10.69 -11.24
CA VAL A 54 10.71 -10.08 -12.57
C VAL A 54 11.78 -10.82 -13.37
N ALA A 55 11.50 -11.08 -14.64
CA ALA A 55 12.47 -11.62 -15.59
C ALA A 55 12.42 -10.85 -16.89
N VAL A 56 13.58 -10.37 -17.33
CA VAL A 56 13.78 -9.67 -18.61
C VAL A 56 14.65 -10.52 -19.53
N GLY A 57 14.26 -10.63 -20.80
CA GLY A 57 14.97 -11.47 -21.77
C GLY A 57 16.36 -10.94 -22.12
N ASN A 58 16.49 -9.63 -22.34
CA ASN A 58 17.77 -8.99 -22.66
C ASN A 58 18.24 -8.09 -21.50
N ARG A 59 19.00 -8.67 -20.58
CA ARG A 59 19.53 -7.98 -19.39
C ARG A 59 20.63 -6.97 -19.70
N SER A 60 21.30 -7.07 -20.84
CA SER A 60 22.37 -6.14 -21.20
C SER A 60 21.83 -4.83 -21.77
N ALA A 61 20.62 -4.84 -22.34
CA ALA A 61 20.00 -3.68 -22.94
C ALA A 61 18.92 -3.02 -22.08
N PHE A 62 18.59 -3.61 -20.90
CA PHE A 62 17.60 -3.08 -19.98
C PHE A 62 18.03 -3.19 -18.54
N THR A 63 17.95 -2.09 -17.81
CA THR A 63 17.95 -2.10 -16.35
C THR A 63 16.51 -2.25 -15.83
N VAL A 64 16.27 -3.25 -15.01
CA VAL A 64 14.94 -3.52 -14.45
C VAL A 64 15.04 -3.67 -12.95
N GLU A 65 14.29 -2.84 -12.22
CA GLU A 65 14.19 -2.86 -10.77
C GLU A 65 12.73 -3.08 -10.36
N ARG A 66 12.50 -3.64 -9.17
CA ARG A 66 11.16 -3.78 -8.61
C ARG A 66 11.08 -3.21 -7.20
N ARG A 67 9.98 -2.56 -6.88
CA ARG A 67 9.66 -2.12 -5.51
C ARG A 67 8.16 -2.29 -5.29
N GLU A 68 7.80 -3.07 -4.28
CA GLU A 68 6.39 -3.34 -3.96
C GLU A 68 5.62 -3.82 -5.20
N ASN A 69 4.60 -3.07 -5.61
CA ASN A 69 3.78 -3.35 -6.79
C ASN A 69 4.28 -2.67 -8.09
N LYS A 70 5.48 -2.08 -8.10
CA LYS A 70 6.01 -1.32 -9.23
C LYS A 70 7.25 -1.97 -9.83
N VAL A 71 7.34 -1.93 -11.16
CA VAL A 71 8.52 -2.33 -11.92
C VAL A 71 9.01 -1.13 -12.71
N PHE A 72 10.28 -0.82 -12.52
CA PHE A 72 11.00 0.28 -13.14
C PHE A 72 11.84 -0.26 -14.28
N VAL A 73 11.66 0.27 -15.49
CA VAL A 73 12.32 -0.20 -16.70
C VAL A 73 13.05 0.95 -17.37
N THR A 74 14.34 0.79 -17.57
CA THR A 74 15.19 1.77 -18.30
C THR A 74 16.00 1.05 -19.39
N PRO A 75 15.76 1.30 -20.68
CA PRO A 75 16.62 0.77 -21.74
C PRO A 75 17.94 1.53 -21.78
N THR A 76 19.02 0.81 -22.06
CA THR A 76 20.39 1.35 -22.23
C THR A 76 20.78 1.50 -23.69
N ASP A 77 19.95 1.00 -24.61
CA ASP A 77 20.17 1.05 -26.07
C ASP A 77 18.91 1.58 -26.77
N GLU A 78 19.10 2.40 -27.83
CA GLU A 78 18.00 3.04 -28.58
C GLU A 78 17.13 2.04 -29.35
N SER A 79 17.70 0.93 -29.77
CA SER A 79 17.02 -0.13 -30.49
C SER A 79 16.57 -1.29 -29.60
N ALA A 80 16.70 -1.14 -28.29
CA ALA A 80 16.45 -2.20 -27.31
C ALA A 80 15.02 -2.73 -27.43
N ARG A 81 14.91 -4.05 -27.61
CA ARG A 81 13.65 -4.78 -27.65
C ARG A 81 13.79 -6.08 -26.87
N THR A 82 12.80 -6.39 -26.04
CA THR A 82 12.79 -7.63 -25.26
C THR A 82 11.39 -7.95 -24.74
N ASN A 83 11.24 -9.14 -24.18
CA ASN A 83 10.09 -9.48 -23.34
C ASN A 83 10.42 -9.27 -21.85
N LEU A 84 9.39 -8.91 -21.09
CA LEU A 84 9.44 -8.74 -19.67
C LEU A 84 8.31 -9.56 -19.04
N PHE A 85 8.65 -10.41 -18.09
CA PHE A 85 7.69 -11.16 -17.30
C PHE A 85 7.65 -10.63 -15.87
N ILE A 86 6.45 -10.41 -15.37
CA ILE A 86 6.19 -9.96 -14.01
C ILE A 86 5.30 -10.99 -13.33
N TRP A 87 5.70 -11.48 -12.16
CA TRP A 87 4.89 -12.37 -11.33
C TRP A 87 4.42 -11.61 -10.09
N THR A 88 3.14 -11.77 -9.80
CA THR A 88 2.48 -11.28 -8.59
C THR A 88 1.65 -12.40 -7.98
N SER A 89 0.96 -12.15 -6.87
CA SER A 89 -0.03 -13.10 -6.35
C SER A 89 -1.18 -13.37 -7.32
N GLY A 90 -1.53 -12.41 -8.17
CA GLY A 90 -2.59 -12.51 -9.18
C GLY A 90 -2.20 -13.28 -10.44
N GLY A 91 -0.92 -13.67 -10.61
CA GLY A 91 -0.46 -14.45 -11.74
C GLY A 91 0.81 -13.94 -12.42
N ARG A 92 1.04 -14.47 -13.63
CA ARG A 92 2.15 -14.05 -14.49
C ARG A 92 1.63 -13.14 -15.59
N TYR A 93 2.26 -11.99 -15.75
CA TYR A 93 1.96 -11.01 -16.79
C TYR A 93 3.13 -10.89 -17.77
N CYS A 94 2.82 -10.69 -19.05
CA CYS A 94 3.82 -10.61 -20.11
C CYS A 94 3.76 -9.26 -20.80
N TYR A 95 4.91 -8.60 -20.90
CA TYR A 95 5.09 -7.33 -21.60
C TYR A 95 6.11 -7.49 -22.71
N GLU A 96 5.90 -6.81 -23.83
CA GLU A 96 6.88 -6.64 -24.91
C GLU A 96 7.40 -5.21 -24.84
N LEU A 97 8.66 -5.03 -24.45
CA LEU A 97 9.34 -3.73 -24.43
C LEU A 97 9.85 -3.44 -25.84
N ILE A 98 9.45 -2.32 -26.41
CA ILE A 98 9.84 -1.88 -27.75
C ILE A 98 10.35 -0.43 -27.73
N PRO A 99 11.23 -0.03 -28.64
CA PRO A 99 11.66 1.35 -28.74
C PRO A 99 10.51 2.25 -29.19
N ALA A 100 10.32 3.38 -28.51
CA ALA A 100 9.43 4.44 -28.95
C ALA A 100 10.03 5.20 -30.14
N ALA A 101 9.21 5.78 -31.01
CA ALA A 101 9.68 6.60 -32.11
C ALA A 101 10.27 7.94 -31.64
N SER A 102 9.81 8.47 -30.50
CA SER A 102 10.35 9.64 -29.80
C SER A 102 10.07 9.52 -28.30
N VAL A 103 10.77 10.32 -27.48
CA VAL A 103 10.55 10.36 -26.03
C VAL A 103 9.10 10.75 -25.68
N ASP A 104 8.49 11.64 -26.45
CA ASP A 104 7.11 12.09 -26.23
C ASP A 104 6.07 10.98 -26.48
N GLN A 105 6.44 9.93 -27.20
CA GLN A 105 5.58 8.79 -27.51
C GLN A 105 5.82 7.58 -26.61
N MET A 106 6.86 7.62 -25.76
CA MET A 106 7.11 6.54 -24.81
C MET A 106 6.02 6.46 -23.74
N HIS A 107 5.87 5.30 -23.14
CA HIS A 107 5.08 5.16 -21.92
C HIS A 107 5.90 5.63 -20.72
N PHE A 108 5.50 6.71 -20.08
CA PHE A 108 6.08 7.16 -18.82
C PHE A 108 5.58 6.31 -17.64
N ALA A 109 4.29 5.98 -17.65
CA ALA A 109 3.73 5.04 -16.71
C ALA A 109 2.59 4.23 -17.35
N ILE A 110 2.47 2.98 -16.90
CA ILE A 110 1.31 2.11 -17.13
C ILE A 110 0.73 1.82 -15.76
N ASP A 111 -0.32 2.55 -15.43
CA ASP A 111 -1.00 2.45 -14.16
C ASP A 111 -2.15 1.43 -14.23
N GLN A 112 -2.40 0.72 -13.15
CA GLN A 112 -3.59 -0.10 -13.07
C GLN A 112 -4.81 0.82 -12.99
N PRO A 113 -5.93 0.48 -13.69
CA PRO A 113 -7.17 1.18 -13.44
C PRO A 113 -7.50 1.07 -11.95
N ALA A 114 -7.81 2.19 -11.33
CA ALA A 114 -8.36 2.16 -9.98
C ALA A 114 -9.46 1.10 -9.97
N ALA A 115 -9.41 0.17 -9.01
CA ALA A 115 -10.43 -0.85 -8.88
C ALA A 115 -11.79 -0.15 -9.01
N PRO A 116 -12.73 -0.63 -9.86
CA PRO A 116 -13.99 0.06 -10.06
C PRO A 116 -14.61 0.25 -8.68
N VAL A 117 -14.69 1.51 -8.26
CA VAL A 117 -15.53 1.87 -7.14
C VAL A 117 -16.92 1.44 -7.62
N ALA A 118 -17.41 0.33 -7.08
CA ALA A 118 -18.74 -0.17 -7.39
C ALA A 118 -19.66 1.01 -7.27
N ALA A 119 -20.32 1.37 -8.38
CA ALA A 119 -21.17 2.55 -8.46
C ALA A 119 -22.06 2.53 -7.22
N ALA A 120 -21.86 3.51 -6.36
CA ALA A 120 -22.57 3.62 -5.11
C ALA A 120 -24.06 3.69 -5.43
N LEU A 121 -24.75 2.57 -5.24
CA LEU A 121 -26.18 2.58 -5.01
C LEU A 121 -26.38 3.55 -3.85
N SER A 122 -27.26 4.54 -4.03
CA SER A 122 -27.58 5.57 -3.06
C SER A 122 -28.11 4.94 -1.77
N GLY A 123 -27.20 4.48 -0.94
CA GLY A 123 -27.40 3.93 0.40
C GLY A 123 -26.71 4.84 1.41
N PRO A 124 -26.93 4.65 2.71
CA PRO A 124 -26.21 5.39 3.74
C PRO A 124 -24.71 5.30 3.51
N PRO A 125 -23.93 6.36 3.84
CA PRO A 125 -22.52 6.47 3.48
C PRO A 125 -21.75 5.20 3.83
N THR A 126 -21.06 4.64 2.82
CA THR A 126 -20.28 3.42 2.96
C THR A 126 -19.12 3.66 3.94
N PRO A 127 -18.71 2.68 4.75
CA PRO A 127 -17.62 2.83 5.72
C PRO A 127 -16.32 3.41 5.15
N ALA A 128 -16.05 3.20 3.86
CA ALA A 128 -14.88 3.78 3.15
C ALA A 128 -14.88 5.32 3.13
N GLU A 129 -16.04 5.99 3.20
CA GLU A 129 -16.14 7.45 3.27
C GLU A 129 -15.81 8.00 4.67
N ARG A 130 -15.69 7.13 5.67
CA ARG A 130 -15.39 7.50 7.07
C ARG A 130 -13.90 7.57 7.37
N ILE A 131 -13.04 7.06 6.49
CA ILE A 131 -11.60 7.19 6.64
C ILE A 131 -11.20 8.60 6.20
N PRO A 132 -10.59 9.41 7.07
CA PRO A 132 -10.10 10.72 6.67
C PRO A 132 -9.12 10.58 5.49
N SER A 133 -9.29 11.36 4.44
CA SER A 133 -8.37 11.36 3.28
C SER A 133 -6.92 11.65 3.69
N ALA A 134 -6.70 12.38 4.78
CA ALA A 134 -5.40 12.60 5.39
C ALA A 134 -4.72 11.27 5.84
N MET A 135 -5.48 10.24 6.18
CA MET A 135 -4.92 8.93 6.52
C MET A 135 -4.10 8.33 5.37
N LEU A 136 -4.47 8.61 4.14
CA LEU A 136 -3.75 8.08 2.96
C LEU A 136 -2.39 8.75 2.74
N THR A 137 -2.22 9.99 3.22
CA THR A 137 -1.01 10.80 3.01
C THR A 137 -0.12 10.94 4.25
N GLU A 138 -0.70 10.86 5.43
CA GLU A 138 0.00 11.09 6.71
C GLU A 138 0.14 9.81 7.55
N ALA A 139 -0.33 8.66 7.03
CA ALA A 139 -0.21 7.40 7.73
C ALA A 139 1.25 6.94 7.84
N VAL A 140 1.60 6.43 9.01
CA VAL A 140 2.92 5.86 9.28
C VAL A 140 2.89 4.37 8.97
N PRO A 141 3.81 3.87 8.11
CA PRO A 141 3.88 2.45 7.82
C PRO A 141 4.30 1.66 9.06
N VAL A 142 3.69 0.50 9.23
CA VAL A 142 4.01 -0.44 10.31
C VAL A 142 4.96 -1.50 9.76
N LEU A 143 6.13 -1.61 10.37
CA LEU A 143 7.09 -2.65 10.03
C LEU A 143 6.69 -3.96 10.69
N VAL A 144 6.98 -5.08 10.04
CA VAL A 144 6.77 -6.40 10.64
C VAL A 144 8.10 -6.95 11.12
N ALA A 145 8.20 -7.19 12.42
CA ALA A 145 9.40 -7.70 13.06
C ALA A 145 9.27 -9.19 13.42
N GLY A 146 10.19 -10.02 12.95
CA GLY A 146 10.31 -11.44 13.32
C GLY A 146 9.71 -12.41 12.30
N GLU A 147 9.96 -13.71 12.57
CA GLU A 147 9.48 -14.79 11.73
C GLU A 147 7.97 -15.03 11.90
N ARG A 148 7.31 -15.38 10.81
CA ARG A 148 5.90 -15.73 10.76
C ARG A 148 5.73 -17.21 10.44
N ASP A 149 4.97 -17.90 11.27
CA ASP A 149 4.47 -19.25 10.96
C ASP A 149 3.04 -19.11 10.40
N THR A 150 2.96 -18.85 9.10
CA THR A 150 1.69 -18.55 8.43
C THR A 150 1.18 -19.71 7.59
N MET A 151 1.88 -20.85 7.55
CA MET A 151 1.51 -21.98 6.71
C MET A 151 0.16 -22.57 7.14
N GLY A 152 -0.80 -22.57 6.24
CA GLY A 152 -2.15 -23.08 6.47
C GLY A 152 -2.97 -22.27 7.49
N ARG A 153 -2.66 -20.99 7.66
CA ARG A 153 -3.37 -20.06 8.53
C ARG A 153 -3.85 -18.82 7.78
N VAL A 154 -4.72 -18.06 8.41
CA VAL A 154 -4.99 -16.69 7.99
C VAL A 154 -3.90 -15.80 8.56
N GLU A 155 -3.18 -15.14 7.68
CA GLU A 155 -2.18 -14.15 8.03
C GLU A 155 -2.80 -12.78 8.07
N ILE A 156 -2.51 -12.02 9.15
CA ILE A 156 -2.90 -10.61 9.25
C ILE A 156 -1.66 -9.73 9.33
N THR A 157 -1.69 -8.63 8.58
CA THR A 157 -0.64 -7.63 8.56
C THR A 157 -1.24 -6.25 8.81
N ILE A 158 -0.81 -5.59 9.88
CA ILE A 158 -1.08 -4.16 10.06
C ILE A 158 -0.17 -3.42 9.07
N ARG A 159 -0.76 -2.63 8.18
CA ARG A 159 -0.04 -1.95 7.11
C ARG A 159 0.46 -0.59 7.53
N ASP A 160 -0.42 0.18 8.10
CA ASP A 160 -0.13 1.54 8.54
C ASP A 160 -1.07 1.98 9.64
N LEU A 161 -0.67 3.03 10.32
CA LEU A 161 -1.47 3.69 11.33
C LEU A 161 -1.48 5.20 11.13
N TYR A 162 -2.56 5.82 11.58
CA TYR A 162 -2.74 7.26 11.57
C TYR A 162 -3.35 7.72 12.89
N ARG A 163 -2.79 8.78 13.48
CA ARG A 163 -3.26 9.38 14.73
C ARG A 163 -3.84 10.76 14.49
N ARG A 164 -5.07 10.98 14.93
CA ARG A 164 -5.72 12.28 14.87
C ARG A 164 -6.82 12.39 15.92
N ASP A 165 -6.90 13.55 16.57
CA ASP A 165 -7.99 13.90 17.49
C ASP A 165 -8.22 12.82 18.57
N HIS A 166 -7.14 12.35 19.19
CA HIS A 166 -7.13 11.26 20.19
C HIS A 166 -7.68 9.92 19.67
N ARG A 167 -7.67 9.73 18.35
CA ARG A 167 -8.05 8.46 17.69
C ARG A 167 -6.86 7.84 17.00
N LEU A 168 -6.83 6.53 17.04
CA LEU A 168 -5.90 5.69 16.30
C LEU A 168 -6.66 4.96 15.19
N TYR A 169 -6.27 5.20 13.98
CA TYR A 169 -6.76 4.53 12.78
C TYR A 169 -5.73 3.48 12.35
N LEU A 170 -6.14 2.25 12.21
CA LEU A 170 -5.28 1.15 11.76
C LEU A 170 -5.85 0.57 10.48
N ARG A 171 -5.00 0.41 9.47
CA ARG A 171 -5.33 -0.32 8.26
C ARG A 171 -4.58 -1.64 8.25
N TYR A 172 -5.27 -2.71 7.90
CA TYR A 172 -4.72 -4.06 7.91
C TYR A 172 -5.12 -4.84 6.67
N ALA A 173 -4.34 -5.88 6.36
CA ALA A 173 -4.58 -6.81 5.28
C ALA A 173 -4.65 -8.23 5.82
N PHE A 174 -5.56 -9.03 5.25
CA PHE A 174 -5.62 -10.47 5.42
C PHE A 174 -5.03 -11.18 4.20
N LEU A 175 -4.36 -12.31 4.44
CA LEU A 175 -4.03 -13.29 3.42
C LEU A 175 -4.51 -14.67 3.91
N ASN A 176 -5.50 -15.22 3.25
CA ASN A 176 -6.04 -16.54 3.62
C ASN A 176 -5.19 -17.65 3.03
N ARG A 177 -4.27 -18.21 3.82
CA ARG A 177 -3.45 -19.37 3.43
C ARG A 177 -4.07 -20.71 3.83
N THR A 178 -5.33 -20.70 4.26
CA THR A 178 -6.07 -21.92 4.56
C THR A 178 -6.73 -22.48 3.30
N SER A 179 -7.26 -23.70 3.41
CA SER A 179 -8.03 -24.36 2.34
C SER A 179 -9.53 -24.03 2.34
N VAL A 180 -9.98 -23.22 3.30
CA VAL A 180 -11.40 -22.85 3.47
C VAL A 180 -11.58 -21.34 3.40
N PRO A 181 -12.74 -20.85 2.95
CA PRO A 181 -13.03 -19.43 3.00
C PRO A 181 -12.97 -18.88 4.43
N TYR A 182 -12.46 -17.66 4.58
CA TYR A 182 -12.37 -16.97 5.85
C TYR A 182 -13.30 -15.75 5.86
N GLN A 183 -14.17 -15.68 6.87
CA GLN A 183 -15.06 -14.53 7.07
C GLN A 183 -14.49 -13.66 8.19
N PRO A 184 -13.91 -12.49 7.87
CA PRO A 184 -13.52 -11.53 8.88
C PRO A 184 -14.74 -11.04 9.68
N VAL A 185 -14.54 -10.80 10.96
CA VAL A 185 -15.53 -10.15 11.83
C VAL A 185 -14.90 -8.89 12.42
N ARG A 186 -15.72 -8.04 13.02
CA ARG A 186 -15.24 -6.87 13.77
C ARG A 186 -14.20 -7.34 14.80
N PRO A 187 -12.97 -6.80 14.80
CA PRO A 187 -11.95 -7.22 15.73
C PRO A 187 -12.27 -6.79 17.15
N ALA A 188 -11.71 -7.50 18.12
CA ALA A 188 -11.60 -7.04 19.50
C ALA A 188 -10.19 -6.45 19.73
N GLY A 189 -10.08 -5.42 20.54
CA GLY A 189 -8.82 -4.77 20.90
C GLY A 189 -8.55 -4.82 22.39
N SER A 190 -7.29 -5.02 22.77
CA SER A 190 -6.83 -4.87 24.14
C SER A 190 -5.42 -4.31 24.21
N ILE A 191 -5.10 -3.62 25.33
CA ILE A 191 -3.74 -3.19 25.65
C ILE A 191 -3.14 -4.17 26.65
N LEU A 192 -1.91 -4.59 26.37
CA LEU A 192 -1.10 -5.38 27.27
C LEU A 192 -0.25 -4.45 28.12
N GLU A 193 -0.65 -4.26 29.38
CA GLU A 193 0.05 -3.41 30.32
C GLU A 193 1.29 -4.10 30.88
N GLY A 194 2.40 -3.36 31.01
CA GLY A 194 3.67 -3.93 31.47
C GLY A 194 4.23 -5.02 30.57
N ALA A 195 3.91 -4.99 29.28
CA ALA A 195 4.31 -6.00 28.32
C ALA A 195 5.83 -6.18 28.26
N LYS A 196 6.28 -7.42 28.39
CA LYS A 196 7.67 -7.84 28.31
C LYS A 196 7.82 -9.03 27.35
N ALA A 197 8.86 -9.00 26.54
CA ALA A 197 9.22 -10.11 25.65
C ALA A 197 10.69 -10.49 25.83
N GLN A 198 11.11 -11.64 25.27
CA GLN A 198 12.51 -12.07 25.31
C GLN A 198 13.47 -11.12 24.56
N GLN A 199 12.94 -10.33 23.64
CA GLN A 199 13.67 -9.28 22.94
C GLN A 199 13.13 -7.90 23.35
N SER A 200 13.93 -6.84 23.14
CA SER A 200 13.51 -5.48 23.41
C SER A 200 12.30 -5.14 22.54
N LEU A 201 11.26 -4.58 23.17
CA LEU A 201 10.08 -4.02 22.51
C LEU A 201 10.28 -2.54 22.16
N ILE A 202 11.34 -1.91 22.68
CA ILE A 202 11.62 -0.49 22.43
C ILE A 202 12.15 -0.35 21.01
N SER A 203 11.43 0.42 20.20
CA SER A 203 11.79 0.74 18.84
C SER A 203 11.40 2.17 18.51
N PRO A 204 12.18 2.90 17.70
CA PRO A 204 11.82 4.26 17.28
C PRO A 204 10.65 4.29 16.28
N ALA A 205 10.22 3.14 15.77
CA ALA A 205 9.15 3.01 14.81
C ALA A 205 8.09 2.01 15.28
N GLU A 206 6.87 2.27 14.84
CA GLU A 206 5.74 1.36 15.02
C GLU A 206 6.03 0.01 14.35
N HIS A 207 5.78 -1.09 15.03
CA HIS A 207 6.02 -2.39 14.43
C HIS A 207 5.06 -3.46 14.94
N GLN A 208 4.68 -4.35 14.04
CA GLN A 208 3.92 -5.55 14.37
C GLN A 208 4.89 -6.66 14.76
N LEU A 209 4.63 -7.32 15.87
CA LEU A 209 5.44 -8.45 16.33
C LEU A 209 5.15 -9.70 15.50
N GLY A 210 6.21 -10.41 15.12
CA GLY A 210 6.10 -11.75 14.54
C GLY A 210 5.50 -12.73 15.55
N GLU A 211 4.83 -13.77 15.06
CA GLU A 211 4.05 -14.70 15.87
C GLU A 211 4.87 -15.40 16.96
N ARG A 212 6.15 -15.71 16.68
CA ARG A 212 7.04 -16.34 17.66
C ARG A 212 7.29 -15.44 18.87
N VAL A 213 7.51 -14.15 18.63
CA VAL A 213 7.73 -13.16 19.71
C VAL A 213 6.43 -12.91 20.45
N ALA A 214 5.33 -12.74 19.73
CA ALA A 214 4.00 -12.52 20.28
C ALA A 214 3.59 -13.59 21.29
N ARG A 215 3.90 -14.86 21.01
CA ARG A 215 3.64 -15.98 21.95
C ARG A 215 4.46 -15.96 23.22
N THR A 216 5.54 -15.19 23.28
CA THR A 216 6.41 -15.08 24.47
C THR A 216 6.11 -13.86 25.32
N ILE A 217 5.17 -13.00 24.87
CA ILE A 217 4.81 -11.81 25.62
C ILE A 217 4.15 -12.20 26.94
N LYS A 218 4.63 -11.58 27.99
CA LYS A 218 4.00 -11.57 29.31
C LYS A 218 3.54 -10.16 29.61
N SER A 219 2.34 -10.00 30.16
CA SER A 219 1.80 -8.72 30.59
C SER A 219 1.34 -8.81 32.02
N ASP A 220 1.36 -7.70 32.72
CA ASP A 220 0.87 -7.60 34.09
C ASP A 220 -0.67 -7.56 34.12
N ALA A 221 -1.29 -6.94 33.10
CA ALA A 221 -2.73 -6.88 32.87
C ALA A 221 -3.06 -6.79 31.38
N GLU A 222 -4.30 -7.15 31.04
CA GLU A 222 -4.87 -6.97 29.70
C GLU A 222 -6.16 -6.15 29.83
N THR A 223 -6.16 -4.93 29.30
CA THR A 223 -7.28 -3.99 29.36
C THR A 223 -7.96 -3.90 28.01
N THR A 224 -9.25 -4.24 27.95
CA THR A 224 -10.04 -4.17 26.71
C THR A 224 -10.20 -2.72 26.26
N ILE A 225 -10.09 -2.50 24.95
CA ILE A 225 -10.27 -1.20 24.31
C ILE A 225 -11.53 -1.24 23.46
N GLU A 226 -12.29 -0.16 23.52
CA GLU A 226 -13.43 0.04 22.65
C GLU A 226 -12.99 0.28 21.20
N ILE A 227 -13.52 -0.51 20.29
CA ILE A 227 -13.44 -0.26 18.86
C ILE A 227 -14.57 0.70 18.49
N LEU A 228 -14.23 1.92 18.12
CA LEU A 228 -15.19 2.98 17.79
C LEU A 228 -15.89 2.69 16.47
N ASP A 229 -15.10 2.31 15.45
CA ASP A 229 -15.60 1.97 14.12
C ASP A 229 -14.70 0.93 13.45
N ALA A 230 -15.25 0.14 12.55
CA ALA A 230 -14.48 -0.86 11.81
C ALA A 230 -15.16 -1.20 10.50
N ASP A 231 -14.38 -1.39 9.45
CA ASP A 231 -14.85 -2.00 8.21
C ASP A 231 -14.69 -3.51 8.27
N GLN A 232 -15.69 -4.22 7.78
CA GLN A 232 -15.63 -5.68 7.66
C GLN A 232 -15.23 -6.03 6.23
N ALA A 233 -14.06 -6.64 6.10
CA ALA A 233 -13.66 -7.20 4.82
C ALA A 233 -14.69 -8.27 4.36
N PRO A 234 -14.94 -8.40 3.06
CA PRO A 234 -15.80 -9.44 2.51
C PRO A 234 -15.22 -10.83 2.78
N LEU A 235 -15.98 -11.88 2.48
CA LEU A 235 -15.52 -13.27 2.53
C LEU A 235 -14.24 -13.44 1.70
N ILE A 236 -13.18 -13.96 2.30
CA ILE A 236 -11.89 -14.15 1.66
C ILE A 236 -11.71 -15.61 1.27
N SER A 237 -11.67 -15.87 -0.03
CA SER A 237 -11.44 -17.23 -0.57
C SER A 237 -10.05 -17.77 -0.21
N PRO A 238 -9.83 -19.09 -0.25
CA PRO A 238 -8.49 -19.68 -0.12
C PRO A 238 -7.50 -19.05 -1.09
N GLY A 239 -6.33 -18.64 -0.58
CA GLY A 239 -5.31 -17.89 -1.33
C GLY A 239 -5.65 -16.43 -1.59
N GLY A 240 -6.85 -15.97 -1.24
CA GLY A 240 -7.30 -14.59 -1.44
C GLY A 240 -6.78 -13.62 -0.39
N GLN A 241 -6.87 -12.34 -0.73
CA GLN A 241 -6.54 -11.22 0.14
C GLN A 241 -7.79 -10.40 0.46
N GLY A 242 -7.77 -9.75 1.62
CA GLY A 242 -8.81 -8.80 2.04
C GLY A 242 -8.19 -7.66 2.82
N TRP A 243 -8.88 -6.54 2.87
CA TRP A 243 -8.45 -5.33 3.55
C TRP A 243 -9.52 -4.89 4.53
N GLY A 244 -9.09 -4.28 5.60
CA GLY A 244 -9.99 -3.66 6.56
C GLY A 244 -9.29 -2.52 7.28
N TRP A 245 -10.08 -1.78 8.01
CA TRP A 245 -9.60 -0.74 8.91
C TRP A 245 -10.38 -0.76 10.22
N VAL A 246 -9.80 -0.16 11.23
CA VAL A 246 -10.41 -0.01 12.55
C VAL A 246 -10.03 1.33 13.14
N VAL A 247 -10.96 1.92 13.88
CA VAL A 247 -10.75 3.14 14.65
C VAL A 247 -10.95 2.82 16.13
N LEU A 248 -10.00 3.23 16.94
CA LEU A 248 -10.05 3.11 18.39
C LEU A 248 -9.54 4.40 19.05
N ASN A 249 -9.75 4.55 20.35
CA ASN A 249 -9.13 5.64 21.09
C ASN A 249 -7.62 5.46 21.07
N ASP A 250 -6.87 6.56 20.96
CA ASP A 250 -5.40 6.49 21.00
C ASP A 250 -4.93 6.04 22.39
N VAL A 251 -4.18 4.94 22.38
CA VAL A 251 -3.72 4.24 23.59
C VAL A 251 -2.20 4.35 23.75
N SER A 252 -1.58 5.29 23.05
CA SER A 252 -0.15 5.54 23.19
C SER A 252 0.19 5.93 24.62
N SER A 253 1.26 5.34 25.16
CA SER A 253 1.72 5.69 26.49
C SER A 253 2.18 7.16 26.54
N PRO A 254 1.79 7.94 27.54
CA PRO A 254 2.31 9.28 27.74
C PRO A 254 3.76 9.30 28.23
N ALA A 255 4.28 8.20 28.75
CA ALA A 255 5.64 8.10 29.28
C ALA A 255 6.64 7.77 28.16
N PRO A 256 7.76 8.52 28.04
CA PRO A 256 8.70 8.39 26.93
C PRO A 256 9.41 7.03 26.87
N ASP A 257 9.55 6.35 27.99
CA ASP A 257 10.26 5.06 28.08
C ASP A 257 9.32 3.85 28.16
N THR A 258 8.01 4.06 27.97
CA THR A 258 7.01 3.00 28.06
C THR A 258 6.43 2.73 26.68
N VAL A 259 6.45 1.48 26.26
CA VAL A 259 5.78 1.03 25.05
C VAL A 259 4.42 0.44 25.40
N SER A 260 3.43 0.73 24.59
CA SER A 260 2.12 0.08 24.65
C SER A 260 2.08 -1.03 23.59
N VAL A 261 1.62 -2.20 23.98
CA VAL A 261 1.38 -3.30 23.06
C VAL A 261 -0.12 -3.46 22.86
N LEU A 262 -0.59 -3.10 21.68
CA LEU A 262 -1.97 -3.31 21.26
C LEU A 262 -2.11 -4.71 20.70
N LYS A 263 -2.99 -5.51 21.27
CA LYS A 263 -3.41 -6.81 20.74
C LYS A 263 -4.74 -6.64 20.01
N MET A 264 -4.76 -7.01 18.76
CA MET A 264 -5.97 -7.06 17.93
C MET A 264 -6.33 -8.52 17.67
N GLN A 265 -7.53 -8.92 18.04
CA GLN A 265 -8.03 -10.27 17.91
C GLN A 265 -9.13 -10.32 16.84
N PHE A 266 -8.94 -11.19 15.88
CA PHE A 266 -9.86 -11.39 14.74
C PHE A 266 -10.57 -12.74 14.84
N ALA A 267 -11.49 -13.02 13.91
CA ALA A 267 -12.15 -14.31 13.83
C ALA A 267 -11.14 -15.47 13.80
N ALA A 268 -11.49 -16.55 14.45
CA ALA A 268 -10.67 -17.75 14.47
C ALA A 268 -10.58 -18.40 13.08
N ASP A 269 -9.41 -18.93 12.75
CA ASP A 269 -9.21 -19.90 11.67
C ASP A 269 -9.28 -21.34 12.24
N SER A 270 -8.94 -22.34 11.43
CA SER A 270 -8.94 -23.75 11.83
C SER A 270 -7.94 -24.09 12.96
N ARG A 271 -7.02 -23.18 13.30
CA ARG A 271 -5.96 -23.35 14.32
C ARG A 271 -6.16 -22.45 15.54
N GLY A 272 -7.23 -21.70 15.62
CA GLY A 272 -7.53 -20.80 16.73
C GLY A 272 -7.64 -19.33 16.31
N THR A 273 -7.59 -18.42 17.29
CA THR A 273 -7.69 -16.97 17.05
C THR A 273 -6.56 -16.46 16.16
N VAL A 274 -6.92 -15.51 15.30
CA VAL A 274 -5.96 -14.78 14.47
C VAL A 274 -5.69 -13.45 15.19
N ASP A 275 -4.49 -13.33 15.76
CA ASP A 275 -4.11 -12.18 16.57
C ASP A 275 -3.00 -11.39 15.88
N ALA A 276 -3.05 -10.06 16.02
CA ALA A 276 -1.96 -9.16 15.66
C ALA A 276 -1.53 -8.36 16.89
N PHE A 277 -0.22 -8.27 17.12
CA PHE A 277 0.37 -7.52 18.23
C PHE A 277 1.17 -6.36 17.67
N LEU A 278 0.73 -5.14 17.97
CA LEU A 278 1.33 -3.91 17.49
C LEU A 278 2.01 -3.19 18.65
N VAL A 279 3.31 -2.97 18.54
CA VAL A 279 4.04 -2.11 19.47
C VAL A 279 3.85 -0.67 19.04
N LEU A 280 3.25 0.11 19.92
CA LEU A 280 3.01 1.53 19.74
C LEU A 280 4.12 2.31 20.42
N SER A 281 4.84 3.10 19.67
CA SER A 281 5.82 4.04 20.20
C SER A 281 5.12 5.13 21.03
N PRO A 282 5.79 5.70 22.04
CA PRO A 282 5.27 6.86 22.75
C PRO A 282 4.89 7.95 21.75
N ALA A 283 3.77 8.62 21.99
CA ALA A 283 3.31 9.68 21.10
C ALA A 283 4.45 10.69 20.91
N ARG A 284 4.98 10.81 19.72
CA ARG A 284 5.92 11.91 19.40
C ARG A 284 5.14 13.20 19.55
N VAL A 285 5.40 13.92 20.62
CA VAL A 285 4.97 15.32 20.73
C VAL A 285 5.60 16.01 19.52
N SER A 286 4.77 16.36 18.54
CA SER A 286 5.24 16.91 17.29
C SER A 286 6.15 18.11 17.59
N GLU A 287 7.39 18.08 17.16
CA GLU A 287 8.36 19.19 17.28
C GLU A 287 7.83 20.52 16.71
N VAL A 288 6.77 20.44 15.90
CA VAL A 288 6.06 21.61 15.34
C VAL A 288 5.40 22.48 16.43
N ALA A 289 5.02 21.91 17.57
CA ALA A 289 4.49 22.72 18.68
C ALA A 289 5.59 23.44 19.46
N ARG A 290 6.81 22.89 19.54
CA ARG A 290 7.96 23.54 20.19
C ARG A 290 8.57 24.69 19.38
N ALA A 291 8.52 24.62 18.05
CA ALA A 291 9.01 25.70 17.21
C ALA A 291 8.14 26.96 17.24
N ARG A 292 6.86 26.83 17.61
CA ARG A 292 5.96 28.01 17.72
C ARG A 292 6.01 28.72 19.08
N SER A 293 6.42 28.05 20.16
CA SER A 293 6.60 28.68 21.46
C SER A 293 8.02 29.23 21.71
N ALA A 294 8.93 29.09 20.77
CA ALA A 294 10.27 29.67 20.84
C ALA A 294 10.44 30.96 20.02
N VAL A 295 9.36 31.50 19.46
CA VAL A 295 9.31 32.73 18.63
C VAL A 295 8.33 33.77 19.22
N GLU A 296 7.83 33.57 20.44
CA GLU A 296 7.18 34.64 21.25
C GLU A 296 8.14 35.05 22.42
#